data_f25ca7cbc3ffbfcb30bc72defce0b6d6
#
_entry.id   f25ca7cbc3ffbfcb30bc72defce0b6d6
#
_cell.length_a   1.000
_cell.length_b   1.000
_cell.length_c   1.000
_cell.angle_alpha   90.00
_cell.angle_beta   90.00
_cell.angle_gamma   90.00
#
_symmetry.space_group_name_H-M   'P 1'
#
loop_
_entity.id
_entity.type
_entity.pdbx_description
1 polymer ?
#
loop_
_entity_poly.entity_id
_entity_poly.type
_entity_poly.pdbx_seq_one_letter_code
_entity_poly.pdbx_strand_id
1 'polypeptide(L)'
;MSRYTGPSCKKCRKLDCKLFLKGTKCYTNCVIDKLASAKVRGGKGAGKVRRAKLSEYGVRLQEKQKARFQSGMSEIPFRNMFDKASKLQGQTGENFLRLLETRLDNIVRRLGFAVSLKTARQIVLHGYVTVNGKPVNVPSFQVKPGDKVALSAALAENTQ
;
A
#
# COMPACT_ATOMS: atom_id res chain seq x y z
N MET A 1 -12.07 12.05 -0.37
CA MET A 1 -11.49 11.14 0.64
C MET A 1 -10.10 11.59 1.04
N SER A 2 -9.87 11.80 2.33
CA SER A 2 -8.57 12.17 2.89
C SER A 2 -7.55 11.04 2.69
N ARG A 3 -6.35 11.36 2.16
CA ARG A 3 -5.22 10.44 2.01
C ARG A 3 -3.96 11.03 2.64
N TYR A 4 -3.03 10.16 3.02
CA TYR A 4 -1.73 10.62 3.50
C TYR A 4 -0.87 11.09 2.32
N THR A 5 -0.58 12.38 2.27
CA THR A 5 0.26 13.01 1.23
C THR A 5 1.72 13.17 1.65
N GLY A 6 2.02 13.00 2.92
CA GLY A 6 3.36 13.15 3.47
C GLY A 6 4.38 12.10 3.01
N PRO A 7 5.63 12.18 3.51
CA PRO A 7 6.75 11.35 3.06
C PRO A 7 6.56 9.86 3.42
N SER A 8 6.51 8.99 2.41
CA SER A 8 6.28 7.55 2.56
C SER A 8 7.36 6.85 3.39
N CYS A 9 8.64 7.25 3.24
CA CYS A 9 9.75 6.64 3.98
C CYS A 9 9.68 6.89 5.51
N LYS A 10 8.95 7.92 5.96
CA LYS A 10 8.70 8.15 7.40
C LYS A 10 7.93 6.99 8.03
N LYS A 11 6.99 6.38 7.27
CA LYS A 11 6.22 5.22 7.71
C LYS A 11 7.11 3.99 7.88
N CYS A 12 7.99 3.71 6.90
CA CYS A 12 8.95 2.61 6.97
C CYS A 12 9.88 2.77 8.19
N ARG A 13 10.43 3.97 8.41
CA ARG A 13 11.28 4.26 9.56
C ARG A 13 10.56 4.11 10.90
N LYS A 14 9.28 4.52 10.97
CA LYS A 14 8.48 4.39 12.19
C LYS A 14 8.29 2.93 12.60
N LEU A 15 8.10 2.04 11.63
CA LEU A 15 7.84 0.62 11.84
C LEU A 15 9.10 -0.24 11.73
N ASP A 16 10.24 0.36 11.40
CA ASP A 16 11.54 -0.31 11.18
C ASP A 16 11.46 -1.48 10.19
N CYS A 17 10.59 -1.35 9.18
CA CYS A 17 10.40 -2.37 8.16
C CYS A 17 10.19 -1.76 6.77
N LYS A 18 10.57 -2.51 5.73
CA LYS A 18 10.29 -2.13 4.33
C LYS A 18 8.81 -2.38 4.01
N LEU A 19 8.10 -1.33 3.64
CA LEU A 19 6.71 -1.41 3.22
C LEU A 19 6.53 -1.31 1.69
N PHE A 20 7.61 -1.16 0.94
CA PHE A 20 7.63 -1.08 -0.54
C PHE A 20 6.67 -0.04 -1.14
N LEU A 21 6.61 1.17 -0.51
CA LEU A 21 5.64 2.21 -0.88
C LEU A 21 6.05 3.09 -2.06
N LYS A 22 7.33 3.06 -2.48
CA LYS A 22 7.90 3.93 -3.53
C LYS A 22 8.33 3.20 -4.81
N GLY A 23 7.95 1.93 -4.99
CA GLY A 23 8.34 1.15 -6.16
C GLY A 23 9.86 0.97 -6.26
N THR A 24 10.47 1.26 -7.42
CA THR A 24 11.89 1.02 -7.73
C THR A 24 12.85 1.51 -6.65
N LYS A 25 12.63 2.68 -6.08
CA LYS A 25 13.47 3.23 -5.00
C LYS A 25 13.55 2.36 -3.75
N CYS A 26 12.54 1.53 -3.49
CA CYS A 26 12.53 0.63 -2.35
C CYS A 26 13.45 -0.59 -2.56
N TYR A 27 13.76 -0.91 -3.81
CA TYR A 27 14.65 -2.02 -4.18
C TYR A 27 16.10 -1.55 -4.35
N THR A 28 16.31 -0.38 -4.97
CA THR A 28 17.65 0.10 -5.32
C THR A 28 18.30 0.93 -4.21
N ASN A 29 17.60 1.89 -3.64
CA ASN A 29 18.15 2.89 -2.73
C ASN A 29 17.22 3.16 -1.53
N CYS A 30 16.96 2.13 -0.75
CA CYS A 30 16.06 2.21 0.39
C CYS A 30 16.72 2.88 1.61
N VAL A 31 15.99 3.78 2.25
CA VAL A 31 16.46 4.45 3.48
C VAL A 31 16.67 3.45 4.63
N ILE A 32 15.87 2.38 4.70
CA ILE A 32 16.01 1.35 5.74
C ILE A 32 17.33 0.59 5.57
N ASP A 33 17.70 0.24 4.34
CA ASP A 33 18.97 -0.45 4.06
C ASP A 33 20.17 0.43 4.42
N LYS A 34 20.10 1.72 4.05
CA LYS A 34 21.13 2.69 4.44
C LYS A 34 21.29 2.82 5.96
N LEU A 35 20.18 2.84 6.68
CA LEU A 35 20.21 2.89 8.14
C LEU A 35 20.77 1.58 8.74
N ALA A 36 20.43 0.44 8.18
CA ALA A 36 20.99 -0.86 8.60
C ALA A 36 22.51 -0.90 8.35
N SER A 37 22.97 -0.50 7.16
CA SER A 37 24.39 -0.44 6.81
C SER A 37 25.16 0.57 7.67
N ALA A 38 24.57 1.73 8.00
CA ALA A 38 25.18 2.71 8.88
C ALA A 38 25.32 2.20 10.32
N LYS A 39 24.37 1.41 10.81
CA LYS A 39 24.44 0.75 12.13
C LYS A 39 25.62 -0.26 12.20
N VAL A 40 25.82 -1.02 11.13
CA VAL A 40 26.94 -1.99 11.04
C VAL A 40 28.30 -1.29 11.00
N ARG A 41 28.41 -0.14 10.32
CA ARG A 41 29.66 0.62 10.16
C ARG A 41 30.04 1.50 11.36
N GLY A 42 29.27 1.49 12.44
CA GLY A 42 29.57 2.32 13.64
C GLY A 42 29.51 3.84 13.40
N GLY A 43 28.84 4.30 12.32
CA GLY A 43 28.78 5.71 11.94
C GLY A 43 28.15 6.59 13.02
N LYS A 44 28.60 7.88 13.09
CA LYS A 44 28.00 8.93 13.92
C LYS A 44 26.49 9.03 13.59
N GLY A 45 25.63 8.70 14.52
CA GLY A 45 24.18 8.55 14.34
C GLY A 45 23.69 7.11 14.54
N ALA A 46 24.57 6.12 14.65
CA ALA A 46 24.28 4.76 15.07
C ALA A 46 24.03 4.65 16.58
N GLY A 47 23.75 5.77 17.27
CA GLY A 47 23.35 5.74 18.66
C GLY A 47 22.30 4.64 18.84
N LYS A 48 22.61 3.64 19.68
CA LYS A 48 21.67 2.62 20.11
C LYS A 48 20.48 3.34 20.77
N VAL A 49 19.55 3.81 19.96
CA VAL A 49 18.21 4.12 20.50
C VAL A 49 17.70 2.78 20.98
N ARG A 50 17.92 2.49 22.26
CA ARG A 50 17.28 1.36 22.95
C ARG A 50 15.78 1.58 22.81
N ARG A 51 15.20 0.99 21.77
CA ARG A 51 13.75 0.95 21.69
C ARG A 51 13.28 0.14 22.89
N ALA A 52 12.49 0.76 23.76
CA ALA A 52 11.84 0.06 24.82
C ALA A 52 11.13 -1.19 24.26
N LYS A 53 11.18 -2.30 24.99
CA LYS A 53 10.46 -3.52 24.61
C LYS A 53 8.99 -3.16 24.42
N LEU A 54 8.47 -3.44 23.22
CA LEU A 54 7.08 -3.16 22.92
C LEU A 54 6.17 -4.03 23.78
N SER A 55 5.11 -3.44 24.31
CA SER A 55 4.02 -4.20 24.91
C SER A 55 3.34 -5.06 23.85
N GLU A 56 2.63 -6.09 24.27
CA GLU A 56 1.86 -6.95 23.38
C GLU A 56 0.86 -6.14 22.52
N TYR A 57 0.19 -5.17 23.12
CA TYR A 57 -0.65 -4.22 22.40
C TYR A 57 0.14 -3.44 21.33
N GLY A 58 1.35 -2.99 21.67
CA GLY A 58 2.23 -2.27 20.73
C GLY A 58 2.60 -3.11 19.51
N VAL A 59 2.88 -4.39 19.69
CA VAL A 59 3.16 -5.34 18.60
C VAL A 59 1.95 -5.49 17.68
N ARG A 60 0.79 -5.78 18.25
CA ARG A 60 -0.47 -5.92 17.49
C ARG A 60 -0.84 -4.64 16.73
N LEU A 61 -0.64 -3.48 17.38
CA LEU A 61 -0.85 -2.18 16.73
C LEU A 61 0.10 -1.99 15.55
N GLN A 62 1.38 -2.36 15.68
CA GLN A 62 2.34 -2.25 14.58
C GLN A 62 1.94 -3.11 13.38
N GLU A 63 1.51 -4.35 13.59
CA GLU A 63 1.05 -5.22 12.50
C GLU A 63 -0.18 -4.64 11.78
N LYS A 64 -1.16 -4.16 12.53
CA LYS A 64 -2.29 -3.43 11.95
C LYS A 64 -1.83 -2.24 11.11
N GLN A 65 -0.89 -1.43 11.61
CA GLN A 65 -0.39 -0.26 10.90
C GLN A 65 0.41 -0.63 9.64
N LYS A 66 1.14 -1.76 9.63
CA LYS A 66 1.81 -2.29 8.42
C LYS A 66 0.79 -2.54 7.32
N ALA A 67 -0.23 -3.35 7.58
CA ALA A 67 -1.28 -3.66 6.63
C ALA A 67 -1.99 -2.39 6.10
N ARG A 68 -2.33 -1.46 7.00
CA ARG A 68 -2.96 -0.19 6.63
C ARG A 68 -2.08 0.69 5.75
N PHE A 69 -0.77 0.77 6.03
CA PHE A 69 0.14 1.59 5.24
C PHE A 69 0.43 0.96 3.88
N GLN A 70 0.51 -0.37 3.80
CA GLN A 70 0.68 -1.07 2.54
C GLN A 70 -0.53 -0.91 1.62
N SER A 71 -1.74 -0.93 2.16
CA SER A 71 -2.98 -0.69 1.40
C SER A 71 -3.25 0.79 1.10
N GLY A 72 -2.42 1.72 1.63
CA GLY A 72 -2.53 3.16 1.35
C GLY A 72 -3.81 3.81 1.87
N MET A 73 -4.49 3.19 2.83
CA MET A 73 -5.78 3.63 3.35
C MET A 73 -5.64 4.50 4.60
N SER A 74 -6.64 5.37 4.85
CA SER A 74 -6.83 6.01 6.15
C SER A 74 -7.50 5.04 7.14
N GLU A 75 -7.55 5.39 8.42
CA GLU A 75 -8.03 4.48 9.47
C GLU A 75 -9.50 4.10 9.30
N ILE A 76 -10.37 5.09 9.01
CA ILE A 76 -11.82 4.86 8.91
C ILE A 76 -12.17 3.87 7.80
N PRO A 77 -11.76 4.05 6.52
CA PRO A 77 -12.02 3.05 5.48
C PRO A 77 -11.41 1.68 5.76
N PHE A 78 -10.25 1.63 6.42
CA PHE A 78 -9.60 0.38 6.78
C PHE A 78 -10.45 -0.40 7.81
N ARG A 79 -10.96 0.29 8.84
CA ARG A 79 -11.86 -0.28 9.84
C ARG A 79 -13.17 -0.74 9.20
N ASN A 80 -13.81 0.10 8.39
CA ASN A 80 -15.06 -0.26 7.71
C ASN A 80 -14.91 -1.50 6.82
N MET A 81 -13.71 -1.68 6.22
CA MET A 81 -13.42 -2.87 5.42
C MET A 81 -13.25 -4.11 6.30
N PHE A 82 -12.64 -3.98 7.47
CA PHE A 82 -12.56 -5.05 8.45
C PHE A 82 -13.96 -5.48 8.94
N ASP A 83 -14.83 -4.51 9.26
CA ASP A 83 -16.21 -4.75 9.67
C ASP A 83 -17.04 -5.44 8.57
N LYS A 84 -16.74 -5.16 7.28
CA LYS A 84 -17.32 -5.91 6.16
C LYS A 84 -16.79 -7.33 6.10
N ALA A 85 -15.48 -7.53 6.29
CA ALA A 85 -14.86 -8.85 6.26
C ALA A 85 -15.38 -9.77 7.36
N SER A 86 -15.66 -9.24 8.57
CA SER A 86 -16.18 -10.01 9.69
C SER A 86 -17.61 -10.52 9.49
N LYS A 87 -18.38 -9.87 8.58
CA LYS A 87 -19.75 -10.27 8.21
C LYS A 87 -19.78 -11.36 7.13
N LEU A 88 -18.66 -11.61 6.46
CA LEU A 88 -18.57 -12.64 5.43
C LEU A 88 -18.32 -14.02 6.04
N GLN A 89 -18.88 -15.07 5.43
CA GLN A 89 -18.61 -16.44 5.84
C GLN A 89 -17.14 -16.81 5.64
N GLY A 90 -16.58 -17.62 6.55
CA GLY A 90 -15.20 -18.08 6.52
C GLY A 90 -14.29 -17.30 7.49
N GLN A 91 -12.98 -17.43 7.28
CA GLN A 91 -11.99 -16.76 8.14
C GLN A 91 -11.95 -15.25 7.88
N THR A 92 -12.21 -14.46 8.92
CA THR A 92 -12.23 -12.98 8.82
C THR A 92 -10.92 -12.42 8.27
N GLY A 93 -9.77 -13.01 8.66
CA GLY A 93 -8.45 -12.57 8.18
C GLY A 93 -8.27 -12.73 6.68
N GLU A 94 -8.64 -13.88 6.13
CA GLU A 94 -8.59 -14.15 4.67
C GLU A 94 -9.55 -13.25 3.90
N ASN A 95 -10.79 -13.14 4.37
CA ASN A 95 -11.77 -12.26 3.77
C ASN A 95 -11.29 -10.81 3.75
N PHE A 96 -10.65 -10.37 4.83
CA PHE A 96 -10.11 -9.01 4.92
C PHE A 96 -8.95 -8.79 3.93
N LEU A 97 -8.00 -9.72 3.85
CA LEU A 97 -6.91 -9.65 2.87
C LEU A 97 -7.46 -9.67 1.44
N ARG A 98 -8.44 -10.53 1.15
CA ARG A 98 -9.12 -10.58 -0.14
C ARG A 98 -9.74 -9.23 -0.50
N LEU A 99 -10.48 -8.61 0.42
CA LEU A 99 -11.08 -7.29 0.20
C LEU A 99 -10.03 -6.19 -0.02
N LEU A 100 -8.87 -6.26 0.63
CA LEU A 100 -7.76 -5.31 0.41
C LEU A 100 -7.12 -5.51 -0.97
N GLU A 101 -6.91 -6.76 -1.39
CA GLU A 101 -6.24 -7.08 -2.66
C GLU A 101 -7.14 -6.86 -3.88
N THR A 102 -8.46 -7.08 -3.77
CA THR A 102 -9.43 -6.89 -4.87
C THR A 102 -9.77 -5.43 -5.16
N ARG A 103 -9.20 -4.47 -4.46
CA ARG A 103 -9.34 -3.04 -4.79
C ARG A 103 -8.68 -2.72 -6.11
N LEU A 104 -9.33 -1.89 -6.92
CA LEU A 104 -8.85 -1.53 -8.25
C LEU A 104 -7.46 -0.87 -8.22
N ASP A 105 -7.19 0.02 -7.24
CA ASP A 105 -5.87 0.64 -7.08
C ASP A 105 -4.76 -0.39 -6.81
N ASN A 106 -5.07 -1.46 -6.08
CA ASN A 106 -4.12 -2.52 -5.80
C ASN A 106 -3.95 -3.47 -6.99
N ILE A 107 -5.03 -3.83 -7.68
CA ILE A 107 -4.99 -4.67 -8.89
C ILE A 107 -4.17 -4.00 -10.00
N VAL A 108 -4.38 -2.70 -10.26
CA VAL A 108 -3.61 -1.92 -11.24
C VAL A 108 -2.10 -1.97 -10.93
N ARG A 109 -1.73 -1.91 -9.65
CA ARG A 109 -0.34 -2.09 -9.22
C ARG A 109 0.16 -3.53 -9.42
N ARG A 110 -0.66 -4.53 -9.10
CA ARG A 110 -0.31 -5.97 -9.24
C ARG A 110 -0.14 -6.38 -10.69
N LEU A 111 -0.95 -5.84 -11.58
CA LEU A 111 -0.83 -6.06 -13.03
C LEU A 111 0.41 -5.36 -13.64
N GLY A 112 1.17 -4.57 -12.85
CA GLY A 112 2.36 -3.89 -13.34
C GLY A 112 2.11 -2.57 -14.05
N PHE A 113 0.86 -2.11 -14.16
CA PHE A 113 0.51 -0.82 -14.78
C PHE A 113 1.01 0.39 -13.99
N ALA A 114 1.39 0.19 -12.74
CA ALA A 114 1.93 1.25 -11.90
C ALA A 114 3.03 0.75 -10.96
N VAL A 115 4.09 1.51 -10.85
CA VAL A 115 5.27 1.18 -10.02
C VAL A 115 4.95 1.27 -8.51
N SER A 116 3.97 2.07 -8.12
CA SER A 116 3.58 2.25 -6.73
C SER A 116 2.07 2.38 -6.58
N LEU A 117 1.56 2.07 -5.37
CA LEU A 117 0.13 2.23 -5.08
C LEU A 117 -0.34 3.69 -5.24
N LYS A 118 0.52 4.67 -4.96
CA LYS A 118 0.18 6.08 -5.17
C LYS A 118 -0.01 6.41 -6.66
N THR A 119 0.87 5.89 -7.51
CA THR A 119 0.76 6.03 -8.98
C THR A 119 -0.47 5.28 -9.49
N ALA A 120 -0.69 4.03 -9.07
CA ALA A 120 -1.88 3.26 -9.44
C ALA A 120 -3.17 4.03 -9.12
N ARG A 121 -3.25 4.57 -7.92
CA ARG A 121 -4.39 5.37 -7.49
C ARG A 121 -4.58 6.63 -8.36
N GLN A 122 -3.48 7.27 -8.77
CA GLN A 122 -3.54 8.45 -9.65
C GLN A 122 -4.05 8.07 -11.03
N ILE A 123 -3.54 7.00 -11.63
CA ILE A 123 -3.98 6.46 -12.92
C ILE A 123 -5.49 6.17 -12.90
N VAL A 124 -5.99 5.53 -11.84
CA VAL A 124 -7.43 5.27 -11.69
C VAL A 124 -8.22 6.57 -11.57
N LEU A 125 -7.79 7.52 -10.72
CA LEU A 125 -8.49 8.79 -10.52
C LEU A 125 -8.58 9.64 -11.79
N HIS A 126 -7.59 9.54 -12.67
CA HIS A 126 -7.58 10.22 -13.96
C HIS A 126 -8.42 9.50 -15.03
N GLY A 127 -9.07 8.37 -14.70
CA GLY A 127 -9.95 7.65 -15.60
C GLY A 127 -9.23 6.81 -16.67
N TYR A 128 -7.92 6.56 -16.51
CA TYR A 128 -7.14 5.76 -17.46
C TYR A 128 -7.32 4.25 -17.30
N VAL A 129 -8.23 3.81 -16.46
CA VAL A 129 -8.50 2.37 -16.22
C VAL A 129 -9.92 2.05 -16.62
N THR A 130 -10.07 0.98 -17.40
CA THR A 130 -11.36 0.42 -17.77
C THR A 130 -11.56 -0.94 -17.12
N VAL A 131 -12.78 -1.20 -16.68
CA VAL A 131 -13.21 -2.51 -16.18
C VAL A 131 -14.37 -2.98 -17.06
N ASN A 132 -14.20 -4.12 -17.72
CA ASN A 132 -15.17 -4.65 -18.68
C ASN A 132 -15.55 -3.63 -19.77
N GLY A 133 -14.54 -2.88 -20.26
CA GLY A 133 -14.72 -1.84 -21.29
C GLY A 133 -15.30 -0.51 -20.80
N LYS A 134 -15.70 -0.39 -19.53
CA LYS A 134 -16.23 0.86 -18.95
C LYS A 134 -15.16 1.58 -18.14
N PRO A 135 -14.98 2.90 -18.31
CA PRO A 135 -14.01 3.66 -17.52
C PRO A 135 -14.44 3.73 -16.05
N VAL A 136 -13.49 3.50 -15.13
CA VAL A 136 -13.72 3.55 -13.69
C VAL A 136 -12.70 4.48 -13.04
N ASN A 137 -13.17 5.53 -12.39
CA ASN A 137 -12.36 6.54 -11.70
C ASN A 137 -12.35 6.39 -10.17
N VAL A 138 -12.89 5.29 -9.64
CA VAL A 138 -12.98 5.04 -8.20
C VAL A 138 -11.90 4.04 -7.76
N PRO A 139 -10.82 4.45 -7.07
CA PRO A 139 -9.75 3.54 -6.65
C PRO A 139 -10.17 2.44 -5.68
N SER A 140 -11.26 2.66 -4.95
CA SER A 140 -11.82 1.69 -4.00
C SER A 140 -12.81 0.72 -4.63
N PHE A 141 -13.00 0.76 -5.95
CA PHE A 141 -13.83 -0.20 -6.67
C PHE A 141 -13.35 -1.62 -6.40
N GLN A 142 -14.27 -2.53 -6.11
CA GLN A 142 -13.96 -3.94 -5.85
C GLN A 142 -14.11 -4.72 -7.16
N VAL A 143 -13.00 -5.24 -7.64
CA VAL A 143 -12.96 -6.07 -8.85
C VAL A 143 -13.31 -7.51 -8.48
N LYS A 144 -14.12 -8.15 -9.29
CA LYS A 144 -14.53 -9.55 -9.11
C LYS A 144 -13.69 -10.48 -9.99
N PRO A 145 -13.54 -11.75 -9.60
CA PRO A 145 -12.94 -12.75 -10.49
C PRO A 145 -13.71 -12.81 -11.83
N GLY A 146 -12.95 -12.79 -12.93
CA GLY A 146 -13.51 -12.74 -14.29
C GLY A 146 -13.63 -11.35 -14.89
N ASP A 147 -13.52 -10.26 -14.11
CA ASP A 147 -13.51 -8.91 -14.66
C ASP A 147 -12.23 -8.64 -15.48
N LYS A 148 -12.39 -8.05 -16.66
CA LYS A 148 -11.29 -7.62 -17.54
C LYS A 148 -10.87 -6.20 -17.16
N VAL A 149 -9.63 -6.04 -16.70
CA VAL A 149 -9.05 -4.72 -16.36
C VAL A 149 -8.05 -4.34 -17.43
N ALA A 150 -8.24 -3.18 -18.06
CA ALA A 150 -7.37 -2.67 -19.11
C ALA A 150 -7.05 -1.18 -18.89
N LEU A 151 -5.98 -0.71 -19.53
CA LEU A 151 -5.66 0.71 -19.61
C LEU A 151 -6.36 1.33 -20.82
N SER A 152 -6.82 2.55 -20.66
CA SER A 152 -7.33 3.37 -21.77
C SER A 152 -6.19 3.76 -22.71
N ALA A 153 -6.47 3.82 -24.03
CA ALA A 153 -5.53 4.26 -25.07
C ALA A 153 -4.95 5.66 -24.77
N ALA A 154 -5.74 6.54 -24.16
CA ALA A 154 -5.31 7.88 -23.76
C ALA A 154 -4.11 7.91 -22.79
N LEU A 155 -3.83 6.84 -22.05
CA LEU A 155 -2.63 6.75 -21.21
C LEU A 155 -1.38 6.46 -22.06
N ALA A 156 -1.49 5.67 -23.11
CA ALA A 156 -0.39 5.32 -23.99
C ALA A 156 0.15 6.56 -24.72
N GLU A 157 -0.73 7.47 -25.12
CA GLU A 157 -0.39 8.73 -25.79
C GLU A 157 0.31 9.73 -24.85
N ASN A 158 -0.03 9.72 -23.54
CA ASN A 158 0.58 10.62 -22.56
C ASN A 158 1.91 10.11 -21.95
N THR A 159 2.39 8.95 -22.38
CA THR A 159 3.63 8.35 -21.86
C THR A 159 4.81 8.48 -22.85
N GLN A 160 4.58 9.11 -24.00
CA GLN A 160 5.62 9.56 -24.93
C GLN A 160 6.01 11.00 -24.60
#